data_07d130932fd8aa688dba629e0a828b22
#
_entry.id   07d130932fd8aa688dba629e0a828b22
#
_cell.length_a   1.000
_cell.length_b   1.000
_cell.length_c   1.000
_cell.angle_alpha   90.00
_cell.angle_beta   90.00
_cell.angle_gamma   90.00
#
_symmetry.space_group_name_H-M   'P 1'
#
loop_
_entity.id
_entity.type
_entity.pdbx_description
1 polymer ?
#
loop_
_entity_poly.entity_id
_entity_poly.type
_entity_poly.pdbx_seq_one_letter_code
_entity_poly.pdbx_strand_id
1 'polypeptide(L)'
;MNELFSVKDYVVVITGGTGVLGQAIGKYLATQGAKVCILGRREEEGKKIVDAITEAKGIAKFYKCDVMDKAVVEKACDEILNDFGRVDTLLNAAGGNMKGATIAPDQTFFDLDHEQFEKVLNLNLVGTVIPTQVFLRPMVKQGKGSIINFSSMSAFRPLTRVCGYASAKAGISNLTAYLATETAKKFGEGIRVNAIAPGFFLTNQNRDLLTNPDGSYTERGRDIIRQTLFERMGKPEELCGTIQYLMSDASAFVTGTVAVVDGGFNCFAI
;
A
#
# COMPACT_ATOMS: atom_id res chain seq x y z
N MET A 1 -22.64 -10.36 -9.75
CA MET A 1 -21.61 -10.16 -8.71
C MET A 1 -22.34 -9.93 -7.40
N ASN A 2 -21.87 -10.45 -6.25
CA ASN A 2 -22.53 -10.19 -4.97
C ASN A 2 -22.41 -8.69 -4.66
N GLU A 3 -23.54 -8.01 -4.43
CA GLU A 3 -23.58 -6.55 -4.20
C GLU A 3 -22.71 -6.10 -3.04
N LEU A 4 -22.56 -6.92 -1.98
CA LEU A 4 -21.72 -6.62 -0.82
C LEU A 4 -20.24 -6.38 -1.19
N PHE A 5 -19.71 -7.07 -2.19
CA PHE A 5 -18.33 -6.95 -2.63
C PHE A 5 -18.16 -5.99 -3.83
N SER A 6 -19.26 -5.35 -4.26
CA SER A 6 -19.23 -4.46 -5.42
C SER A 6 -18.41 -3.21 -5.11
N VAL A 7 -17.51 -2.89 -6.01
CA VAL A 7 -16.72 -1.64 -6.02
C VAL A 7 -16.95 -0.87 -7.33
N LYS A 8 -18.02 -1.23 -8.03
CA LYS A 8 -18.39 -0.58 -9.28
C LYS A 8 -18.62 0.92 -9.04
N ASP A 9 -18.09 1.72 -9.94
CA ASP A 9 -18.10 3.19 -9.92
C ASP A 9 -17.38 3.85 -8.71
N TYR A 10 -16.72 3.08 -7.84
CA TYR A 10 -15.88 3.66 -6.78
C TYR A 10 -14.68 4.39 -7.39
N VAL A 11 -14.40 5.57 -6.89
CA VAL A 11 -13.18 6.33 -7.22
C VAL A 11 -12.09 5.94 -6.24
N VAL A 12 -11.07 5.26 -6.74
CA VAL A 12 -10.00 4.65 -5.95
C VAL A 12 -8.67 5.34 -6.21
N VAL A 13 -8.14 6.00 -5.21
CA VAL A 13 -6.83 6.67 -5.27
C VAL A 13 -5.75 5.72 -4.76
N ILE A 14 -4.72 5.50 -5.57
CA ILE A 14 -3.60 4.60 -5.24
C ILE A 14 -2.30 5.39 -5.24
N THR A 15 -1.76 5.73 -4.06
CA THR A 15 -0.41 6.29 -3.96
C THR A 15 0.62 5.20 -4.25
N GLY A 16 1.74 5.55 -4.89
CA GLY A 16 2.69 4.53 -5.33
C GLY A 16 2.14 3.58 -6.38
N GLY A 17 1.07 3.97 -7.07
CA GLY A 17 0.35 3.15 -8.05
C GLY A 17 1.19 2.71 -9.26
N THR A 18 2.36 3.33 -9.49
CA THR A 18 3.33 2.90 -10.51
C THR A 18 4.27 1.77 -10.03
N GLY A 19 4.18 1.33 -8.77
CA GLY A 19 4.92 0.19 -8.23
C GLY A 19 4.28 -1.15 -8.62
N VAL A 20 5.02 -2.26 -8.44
CA VAL A 20 4.56 -3.61 -8.82
C VAL A 20 3.21 -3.97 -8.20
N LEU A 21 3.05 -3.76 -6.88
CA LEU A 21 1.80 -4.06 -6.19
C LEU A 21 0.69 -3.08 -6.58
N GLY A 22 1.00 -1.77 -6.63
CA GLY A 22 0.03 -0.73 -6.95
C GLY A 22 -0.58 -0.89 -8.34
N GLN A 23 0.23 -1.24 -9.36
CA GLN A 23 -0.27 -1.47 -10.71
C GLN A 23 -1.14 -2.74 -10.83
N ALA A 24 -0.76 -3.84 -10.15
CA ALA A 24 -1.55 -5.06 -10.16
C ALA A 24 -2.93 -4.82 -9.52
N ILE A 25 -2.95 -4.15 -8.37
CA ILE A 25 -4.18 -3.77 -7.67
C ILE A 25 -5.03 -2.84 -8.54
N GLY A 26 -4.43 -1.80 -9.13
CA GLY A 26 -5.14 -0.85 -9.99
C GLY A 26 -5.79 -1.52 -11.21
N LYS A 27 -5.04 -2.38 -11.91
CA LYS A 27 -5.56 -3.17 -13.03
C LYS A 27 -6.73 -4.06 -12.60
N TYR A 28 -6.58 -4.78 -11.49
CA TYR A 28 -7.65 -5.64 -10.98
C TYR A 28 -8.90 -4.83 -10.62
N LEU A 29 -8.77 -3.74 -9.84
CA LEU A 29 -9.93 -2.94 -9.43
C LEU A 29 -10.66 -2.32 -10.61
N ALA A 30 -9.95 -1.92 -11.67
CA ALA A 30 -10.56 -1.46 -12.90
C ALA A 30 -11.42 -2.54 -13.58
N THR A 31 -11.00 -3.82 -13.56
CA THR A 31 -11.84 -4.94 -14.04
C THR A 31 -13.09 -5.17 -13.21
N GLN A 32 -13.09 -4.74 -11.94
CA GLN A 32 -14.25 -4.77 -11.06
C GLN A 32 -15.17 -3.54 -11.22
N GLY A 33 -14.86 -2.66 -12.18
CA GLY A 33 -15.65 -1.47 -12.50
C GLY A 33 -15.32 -0.23 -11.67
N ALA A 34 -14.23 -0.23 -10.91
CA ALA A 34 -13.76 0.95 -10.21
C ALA A 34 -13.08 1.95 -11.17
N LYS A 35 -13.13 3.24 -10.85
CA LYS A 35 -12.40 4.32 -11.51
C LYS A 35 -11.08 4.53 -10.75
N VAL A 36 -9.95 4.24 -11.40
CA VAL A 36 -8.66 4.14 -10.73
C VAL A 36 -7.81 5.37 -10.97
N CYS A 37 -7.44 6.06 -9.89
CA CYS A 37 -6.55 7.21 -9.89
C CYS A 37 -5.15 6.76 -9.47
N ILE A 38 -4.23 6.68 -10.42
CA ILE A 38 -2.83 6.26 -10.20
C ILE A 38 -2.00 7.47 -9.82
N LEU A 39 -1.51 7.53 -8.58
CA LEU A 39 -0.60 8.57 -8.13
C LEU A 39 0.84 8.06 -8.09
N GLY A 40 1.77 8.84 -8.64
CA GLY A 40 3.18 8.48 -8.65
C GLY A 40 4.06 9.53 -9.31
N ARG A 41 5.37 9.37 -9.15
CA ARG A 41 6.37 10.31 -9.70
C ARG A 41 6.77 10.00 -11.14
N ARG A 42 6.62 8.72 -11.56
CA ARG A 42 7.08 8.20 -12.85
C ARG A 42 5.95 8.30 -13.86
N GLU A 43 5.97 9.38 -14.64
CA GLU A 43 4.89 9.73 -15.56
C GLU A 43 4.72 8.69 -16.69
N GLU A 44 5.82 8.28 -17.33
CA GLU A 44 5.79 7.30 -18.41
C GLU A 44 5.23 5.93 -17.95
N GLU A 45 5.62 5.48 -16.75
CA GLU A 45 5.07 4.25 -16.18
C GLU A 45 3.58 4.40 -15.82
N GLY A 46 3.21 5.58 -15.32
CA GLY A 46 1.80 5.88 -15.04
C GLY A 46 0.94 5.83 -16.29
N LYS A 47 1.39 6.44 -17.39
CA LYS A 47 0.70 6.41 -18.70
C LYS A 47 0.53 4.98 -19.21
N LYS A 48 1.61 4.17 -19.20
CA LYS A 48 1.54 2.75 -19.62
C LYS A 48 0.49 1.94 -18.84
N ILE A 49 0.36 2.21 -17.53
CA ILE A 49 -0.64 1.53 -16.70
C ILE A 49 -2.05 1.96 -17.08
N VAL A 50 -2.26 3.27 -17.28
CA VAL A 50 -3.56 3.82 -17.71
C VAL A 50 -3.94 3.25 -19.06
N ASP A 51 -3.03 3.23 -20.04
CA ASP A 51 -3.26 2.68 -21.37
C ASP A 51 -3.69 1.21 -21.29
N ALA A 52 -2.97 0.38 -20.53
CA ALA A 52 -3.31 -1.03 -20.34
C ALA A 52 -4.68 -1.24 -19.66
N ILE A 53 -5.08 -0.35 -18.74
CA ILE A 53 -6.41 -0.41 -18.11
C ILE A 53 -7.49 0.02 -19.13
N THR A 54 -7.22 1.03 -19.93
CA THR A 54 -8.15 1.55 -20.94
C THR A 54 -8.36 0.55 -22.08
N GLU A 55 -7.31 -0.09 -22.54
CA GLU A 55 -7.39 -1.18 -23.53
C GLU A 55 -8.26 -2.34 -23.03
N ALA A 56 -8.20 -2.63 -21.71
CA ALA A 56 -9.07 -3.60 -21.04
C ALA A 56 -10.48 -3.06 -20.73
N LYS A 57 -10.87 -1.89 -21.30
CA LYS A 57 -12.17 -1.21 -21.11
C LYS A 57 -12.43 -0.76 -19.66
N GLY A 58 -11.39 -0.62 -18.84
CA GLY A 58 -11.44 -0.01 -17.53
C GLY A 58 -11.30 1.52 -17.58
N ILE A 59 -11.52 2.17 -16.44
CA ILE A 59 -11.37 3.63 -16.30
C ILE A 59 -10.19 3.89 -15.37
N ALA A 60 -9.17 4.58 -15.87
CA ALA A 60 -8.05 5.04 -15.07
C ALA A 60 -7.51 6.40 -15.53
N LYS A 61 -6.91 7.14 -14.59
CA LYS A 61 -6.18 8.36 -14.88
C LYS A 61 -4.93 8.44 -14.03
N PHE A 62 -3.84 8.96 -14.60
CA PHE A 62 -2.59 9.18 -13.89
C PHE A 62 -2.49 10.63 -13.40
N TYR A 63 -2.01 10.82 -12.18
CA TYR A 63 -1.73 12.10 -11.56
C TYR A 63 -0.28 12.09 -11.07
N LYS A 64 0.54 13.01 -11.60
CA LYS A 64 1.93 13.15 -11.15
C LYS A 64 1.95 13.68 -9.73
N CYS A 65 2.43 12.88 -8.77
CA CYS A 65 2.35 13.19 -7.37
C CYS A 65 3.56 12.64 -6.60
N ASP A 66 4.21 13.49 -5.82
CA ASP A 66 5.09 13.08 -4.74
C ASP A 66 4.30 13.17 -3.43
N VAL A 67 4.16 12.04 -2.73
CA VAL A 67 3.41 11.97 -1.46
C VAL A 67 4.06 12.75 -0.32
N MET A 68 5.32 13.15 -0.49
CA MET A 68 6.06 13.96 0.48
C MET A 68 5.80 15.47 0.33
N ASP A 69 5.23 15.89 -0.79
CA ASP A 69 4.85 17.28 -1.05
C ASP A 69 3.33 17.47 -0.89
N LYS A 70 2.96 18.09 0.23
CA LYS A 70 1.54 18.28 0.56
C LYS A 70 0.80 19.13 -0.49
N ALA A 71 1.43 20.15 -1.05
CA ALA A 71 0.78 21.00 -2.06
C ALA A 71 0.52 20.22 -3.36
N VAL A 72 1.44 19.33 -3.74
CA VAL A 72 1.26 18.43 -4.89
C VAL A 72 0.16 17.41 -4.64
N VAL A 73 0.05 16.89 -3.41
CA VAL A 73 -1.04 15.96 -3.03
C VAL A 73 -2.39 16.67 -3.02
N GLU A 74 -2.47 17.92 -2.51
CA GLU A 74 -3.69 18.75 -2.52
C GLU A 74 -4.12 19.02 -3.97
N LYS A 75 -3.21 19.45 -4.84
CA LYS A 75 -3.48 19.64 -6.26
C LYS A 75 -4.02 18.37 -6.93
N ALA A 76 -3.41 17.20 -6.68
CA ALA A 76 -3.88 15.94 -7.22
C ALA A 76 -5.30 15.59 -6.71
N CYS A 77 -5.60 15.88 -5.45
CA CYS A 77 -6.94 15.69 -4.89
C CYS A 77 -7.98 16.57 -5.60
N ASP A 78 -7.69 17.86 -5.80
CA ASP A 78 -8.57 18.79 -6.51
C ASP A 78 -8.81 18.36 -7.95
N GLU A 79 -7.77 17.92 -8.66
CA GLU A 79 -7.88 17.39 -10.03
C GLU A 79 -8.78 16.12 -10.06
N ILE A 80 -8.62 15.20 -9.10
CA ILE A 80 -9.45 13.99 -8.99
C ILE A 80 -10.91 14.34 -8.70
N LEU A 81 -11.17 15.31 -7.82
CA LEU A 81 -12.52 15.76 -7.52
C LEU A 81 -13.16 16.45 -8.72
N ASN A 82 -12.41 17.20 -9.52
CA ASN A 82 -12.88 17.78 -10.77
C ASN A 82 -13.20 16.71 -11.83
N ASP A 83 -12.40 15.65 -11.92
CA ASP A 83 -12.58 14.58 -12.90
C ASP A 83 -13.73 13.62 -12.55
N PHE A 84 -13.88 13.28 -11.27
CA PHE A 84 -14.76 12.19 -10.82
C PHE A 84 -15.79 12.60 -9.75
N GLY A 85 -15.68 13.78 -9.17
CA GLY A 85 -16.64 14.34 -8.21
C GLY A 85 -16.57 13.78 -6.80
N ARG A 86 -15.79 12.70 -6.57
CA ARG A 86 -15.72 12.01 -5.28
C ARG A 86 -14.43 11.22 -5.10
N VAL A 87 -14.17 10.77 -3.87
CA VAL A 87 -13.14 9.79 -3.55
C VAL A 87 -13.72 8.77 -2.57
N ASP A 88 -13.79 7.50 -2.97
CA ASP A 88 -14.37 6.42 -2.14
C ASP A 88 -13.30 5.68 -1.35
N THR A 89 -12.12 5.49 -1.95
CA THR A 89 -11.04 4.74 -1.32
C THR A 89 -9.69 5.41 -1.54
N LEU A 90 -8.89 5.47 -0.49
CA LEU A 90 -7.46 5.80 -0.56
C LEU A 90 -6.63 4.56 -0.20
N LEU A 91 -5.79 4.10 -1.14
CA LEU A 91 -4.77 3.08 -0.90
C LEU A 91 -3.42 3.76 -0.71
N ASN A 92 -2.91 3.79 0.50
CA ASN A 92 -1.57 4.31 0.81
C ASN A 92 -0.50 3.26 0.54
N ALA A 93 -0.18 3.02 -0.75
CA ALA A 93 0.78 2.02 -1.18
C ALA A 93 2.17 2.62 -1.56
N ALA A 94 2.33 3.94 -1.46
CA ALA A 94 3.64 4.58 -1.60
C ALA A 94 4.53 4.21 -0.42
N GLY A 95 5.77 3.77 -0.70
CA GLY A 95 6.71 3.40 0.34
C GLY A 95 7.75 2.41 -0.19
N GLY A 96 8.57 1.94 0.71
CA GLY A 96 9.61 0.94 0.43
C GLY A 96 10.87 1.17 1.27
N ASN A 97 11.85 0.28 1.13
CA ASN A 97 13.15 0.43 1.75
C ASN A 97 14.15 1.13 0.81
N MET A 98 15.23 1.65 1.36
CA MET A 98 16.35 2.22 0.62
C MET A 98 17.63 1.44 0.92
N LYS A 99 18.49 1.29 -0.08
CA LYS A 99 19.74 0.52 0.07
C LYS A 99 20.62 1.10 1.19
N GLY A 100 20.71 2.43 1.30
CA GLY A 100 21.50 3.10 2.34
C GLY A 100 20.94 2.95 3.77
N ALA A 101 19.65 2.57 3.93
CA ALA A 101 19.05 2.27 5.23
C ALA A 101 19.05 0.77 5.57
N THR A 102 19.83 -0.04 4.85
CA THR A 102 19.94 -1.47 5.05
C THR A 102 21.28 -1.80 5.68
N ILE A 103 21.27 -2.44 6.84
CA ILE A 103 22.47 -2.94 7.50
C ILE A 103 22.95 -4.20 6.76
N ALA A 104 24.15 -4.18 6.19
CA ALA A 104 24.73 -5.31 5.45
C ALA A 104 25.11 -6.46 6.39
N PRO A 105 25.36 -7.71 5.88
CA PRO A 105 25.68 -8.85 6.75
C PRO A 105 26.95 -8.69 7.57
N ASP A 106 27.90 -7.91 7.08
CA ASP A 106 29.19 -7.57 7.71
C ASP A 106 29.13 -6.30 8.55
N GLN A 107 27.96 -5.67 8.66
CA GLN A 107 27.70 -4.46 9.43
C GLN A 107 26.88 -4.76 10.69
N THR A 108 26.93 -3.82 11.65
CA THR A 108 26.17 -3.84 12.90
C THR A 108 25.22 -2.65 12.97
N PHE A 109 24.43 -2.57 14.05
CA PHE A 109 23.57 -1.41 14.28
C PHE A 109 24.34 -0.08 14.43
N PHE A 110 25.61 -0.13 14.79
CA PHE A 110 26.46 1.07 14.89
C PHE A 110 26.77 1.70 13.54
N ASP A 111 26.64 0.93 12.45
CA ASP A 111 26.91 1.37 11.08
C ASP A 111 25.67 1.94 10.37
N LEU A 112 24.54 2.07 11.11
CA LEU A 112 23.29 2.58 10.57
C LEU A 112 23.44 4.08 10.19
N ASP A 113 23.19 4.40 8.93
CA ASP A 113 23.14 5.77 8.43
C ASP A 113 21.83 6.45 8.87
N HIS A 114 21.91 7.44 9.76
CA HIS A 114 20.75 8.13 10.32
C HIS A 114 19.97 8.91 9.24
N GLU A 115 20.64 9.53 8.28
CA GLU A 115 19.92 10.27 7.22
C GLU A 115 19.11 9.34 6.33
N GLN A 116 19.67 8.17 5.99
CA GLN A 116 18.94 7.17 5.22
C GLN A 116 17.81 6.54 6.03
N PHE A 117 18.02 6.33 7.31
CA PHE A 117 16.99 5.88 8.24
C PHE A 117 15.80 6.87 8.28
N GLU A 118 16.06 8.18 8.44
CA GLU A 118 15.05 9.22 8.41
C GLU A 118 14.31 9.27 7.07
N LYS A 119 15.03 9.18 5.94
CA LYS A 119 14.41 9.15 4.61
C LYS A 119 13.43 7.99 4.46
N VAL A 120 13.77 6.81 4.98
CA VAL A 120 12.88 5.64 4.95
C VAL A 120 11.67 5.84 5.86
N LEU A 121 11.86 6.35 7.08
CA LEU A 121 10.77 6.70 7.98
C LEU A 121 9.82 7.71 7.34
N ASN A 122 10.36 8.79 6.82
CA ASN A 122 9.58 9.86 6.19
C ASN A 122 8.81 9.33 4.98
N LEU A 123 9.46 8.63 4.06
CA LEU A 123 8.78 8.08 2.88
C LEU A 123 7.61 7.16 3.25
N ASN A 124 7.80 6.27 4.22
CA ASN A 124 6.77 5.30 4.56
C ASN A 124 5.70 5.87 5.49
N LEU A 125 6.09 6.51 6.60
CA LEU A 125 5.13 6.98 7.61
C LEU A 125 4.54 8.35 7.24
N VAL A 126 5.38 9.36 7.01
CA VAL A 126 4.89 10.71 6.65
C VAL A 126 4.23 10.70 5.28
N GLY A 127 4.76 9.92 4.31
CA GLY A 127 4.15 9.68 3.01
C GLY A 127 2.82 8.91 3.05
N THR A 128 2.43 8.34 4.20
CA THR A 128 1.08 7.83 4.48
C THR A 128 0.21 8.91 5.14
N VAL A 129 0.77 9.71 6.05
CA VAL A 129 0.04 10.76 6.79
C VAL A 129 -0.46 11.86 5.86
N ILE A 130 0.40 12.39 4.98
CA ILE A 130 0.06 13.52 4.10
C ILE A 130 -1.12 13.20 3.18
N PRO A 131 -1.10 12.11 2.36
CA PRO A 131 -2.26 11.76 1.54
C PRO A 131 -3.52 11.48 2.37
N THR A 132 -3.38 10.85 3.54
CA THR A 132 -4.51 10.61 4.44
C THR A 132 -5.16 11.93 4.87
N GLN A 133 -4.38 12.92 5.29
CA GLN A 133 -4.90 14.23 5.68
C GLN A 133 -5.65 14.93 4.55
N VAL A 134 -5.17 14.78 3.32
CA VAL A 134 -5.76 15.45 2.16
C VAL A 134 -7.04 14.75 1.71
N PHE A 135 -6.97 13.45 1.43
CA PHE A 135 -8.08 12.68 0.87
C PHE A 135 -9.17 12.34 1.89
N LEU A 136 -8.89 12.36 3.20
CA LEU A 136 -9.89 12.20 4.23
C LEU A 136 -10.91 13.36 4.22
N ARG A 137 -10.51 14.60 3.86
CA ARG A 137 -11.40 15.76 3.83
C ARG A 137 -12.62 15.59 2.92
N PRO A 138 -12.46 15.22 1.61
CA PRO A 138 -13.61 14.95 0.77
C PRO A 138 -14.42 13.74 1.23
N MET A 139 -13.80 12.68 1.77
CA MET A 139 -14.52 11.53 2.32
C MET A 139 -15.41 11.92 3.50
N VAL A 140 -14.94 12.79 4.40
CA VAL A 140 -15.74 13.33 5.52
C VAL A 140 -16.92 14.14 4.99
N LYS A 141 -16.71 15.02 3.99
CA LYS A 141 -17.79 15.81 3.38
C LYS A 141 -18.87 14.95 2.73
N GLN A 142 -18.51 13.82 2.14
CA GLN A 142 -19.45 12.89 1.53
C GLN A 142 -20.03 11.86 2.52
N GLY A 143 -19.54 11.82 3.76
CA GLY A 143 -20.04 10.93 4.83
C GLY A 143 -19.66 9.45 4.64
N LYS A 144 -18.83 9.10 3.65
CA LYS A 144 -18.42 7.72 3.36
C LYS A 144 -16.99 7.68 2.80
N GLY A 145 -16.17 6.71 3.24
CA GLY A 145 -14.84 6.50 2.71
C GLY A 145 -14.12 5.30 3.34
N SER A 146 -13.17 4.73 2.62
CA SER A 146 -12.30 3.66 3.10
C SER A 146 -10.84 4.03 2.87
N ILE A 147 -10.04 4.01 3.92
CA ILE A 147 -8.59 4.19 3.84
C ILE A 147 -7.92 2.86 4.13
N ILE A 148 -7.03 2.43 3.25
CA ILE A 148 -6.27 1.19 3.40
C ILE A 148 -4.78 1.51 3.35
N ASN A 149 -4.12 1.35 4.48
CA ASN A 149 -2.70 1.57 4.62
C ASN A 149 -1.90 0.30 4.32
N PHE A 150 -0.70 0.44 3.76
CA PHE A 150 0.21 -0.67 3.55
C PHE A 150 1.20 -0.78 4.72
N SER A 151 0.90 -1.68 5.66
CA SER A 151 1.83 -2.15 6.68
C SER A 151 2.79 -3.21 6.08
N SER A 152 3.29 -4.12 6.85
CA SER A 152 4.20 -5.21 6.44
C SER A 152 4.30 -6.25 7.55
N MET A 153 4.77 -7.45 7.21
CA MET A 153 5.16 -8.45 8.21
C MET A 153 6.28 -7.95 9.13
N SER A 154 7.12 -7.02 8.64
CA SER A 154 8.15 -6.38 9.48
C SER A 154 7.61 -5.53 10.64
N ALA A 155 6.32 -5.20 10.63
CA ALA A 155 5.64 -4.54 11.76
C ALA A 155 5.33 -5.50 12.92
N PHE A 156 5.25 -6.79 12.66
CA PHE A 156 4.88 -7.83 13.64
C PHE A 156 6.06 -8.70 14.06
N ARG A 157 6.99 -8.93 13.14
CA ARG A 157 8.19 -9.75 13.37
C ARG A 157 9.43 -8.94 13.00
N PRO A 158 10.46 -8.92 13.86
CA PRO A 158 11.69 -8.22 13.52
C PRO A 158 12.39 -8.93 12.36
N LEU A 159 12.41 -8.25 11.21
CA LEU A 159 13.18 -8.70 10.06
C LEU A 159 14.58 -8.09 10.14
N THR A 160 15.59 -8.92 9.97
CA THR A 160 16.98 -8.48 9.94
C THR A 160 17.23 -7.43 8.85
N ARG A 161 18.18 -6.51 9.07
CA ARG A 161 18.74 -5.56 8.11
C ARG A 161 17.87 -4.33 7.79
N VAL A 162 16.58 -4.31 8.06
CA VAL A 162 15.63 -3.27 7.59
C VAL A 162 14.94 -2.52 8.75
N CYS A 163 15.71 -2.12 9.78
CA CYS A 163 15.14 -1.54 11.01
C CYS A 163 14.31 -0.26 10.75
N GLY A 164 14.75 0.66 9.89
CA GLY A 164 14.01 1.87 9.57
C GLY A 164 12.67 1.59 8.89
N TYR A 165 12.68 0.66 7.93
CA TYR A 165 11.45 0.21 7.28
C TYR A 165 10.50 -0.47 8.27
N ALA A 166 11.01 -1.39 9.10
CA ALA A 166 10.21 -2.09 10.11
C ALA A 166 9.57 -1.13 11.11
N SER A 167 10.35 -0.16 11.62
CA SER A 167 9.86 0.89 12.52
C SER A 167 8.75 1.72 11.88
N ALA A 168 8.92 2.14 10.62
CA ALA A 168 7.88 2.87 9.88
C ALA A 168 6.60 2.04 9.71
N LYS A 169 6.72 0.75 9.38
CA LYS A 169 5.56 -0.13 9.17
C LYS A 169 4.83 -0.46 10.47
N ALA A 170 5.54 -0.58 11.59
CA ALA A 170 4.93 -0.65 12.93
C ALA A 170 4.17 0.64 13.26
N GLY A 171 4.78 1.80 12.97
CA GLY A 171 4.13 3.10 13.09
C GLY A 171 2.84 3.21 12.25
N ILE A 172 2.83 2.70 11.01
CA ILE A 172 1.63 2.67 10.15
C ILE A 172 0.53 1.79 10.76
N SER A 173 0.87 0.63 11.35
CA SER A 173 -0.11 -0.23 12.01
C SER A 173 -0.78 0.48 13.19
N ASN A 174 0.00 1.16 14.03
CA ASN A 174 -0.53 1.95 15.15
C ASN A 174 -1.33 3.17 14.66
N LEU A 175 -0.83 3.91 13.66
CA LEU A 175 -1.52 5.04 13.03
C LEU A 175 -2.89 4.61 12.47
N THR A 176 -3.00 3.42 11.90
CA THR A 176 -4.25 2.88 11.38
C THR A 176 -5.31 2.74 12.49
N ALA A 177 -4.94 2.18 13.63
CA ALA A 177 -5.83 2.04 14.79
C ALA A 177 -6.21 3.41 15.39
N TYR A 178 -5.24 4.34 15.47
CA TYR A 178 -5.51 5.72 15.90
C TYR A 178 -6.51 6.41 14.97
N LEU A 179 -6.27 6.38 13.66
CA LEU A 179 -7.14 7.02 12.68
C LEU A 179 -8.56 6.41 12.67
N ALA A 180 -8.68 5.09 12.80
CA ALA A 180 -9.98 4.43 12.91
C ALA A 180 -10.77 4.95 14.13
N THR A 181 -10.10 5.11 15.27
CA THR A 181 -10.71 5.68 16.48
C THR A 181 -11.09 7.15 16.29
N GLU A 182 -10.19 7.94 15.75
CA GLU A 182 -10.37 9.39 15.53
C GLU A 182 -11.53 9.66 14.55
N THR A 183 -11.56 8.94 13.42
CA THR A 183 -12.59 9.11 12.40
C THR A 183 -13.95 8.65 12.88
N ALA A 184 -14.05 7.51 13.54
CA ALA A 184 -15.32 7.01 14.07
C ALA A 184 -15.93 7.93 15.13
N LYS A 185 -15.10 8.46 16.04
CA LYS A 185 -15.56 9.37 17.09
C LYS A 185 -15.97 10.76 16.58
N LYS A 186 -15.31 11.29 15.57
CA LYS A 186 -15.54 12.65 15.09
C LYS A 186 -16.46 12.74 13.89
N PHE A 187 -16.49 11.71 13.02
CA PHE A 187 -17.19 11.74 11.75
C PHE A 187 -18.19 10.58 11.56
N GLY A 188 -18.32 9.68 12.56
CA GLY A 188 -19.24 8.56 12.52
C GLY A 188 -18.71 7.32 11.77
N GLU A 189 -19.57 6.33 11.61
CA GLU A 189 -19.24 5.00 11.08
C GLU A 189 -18.97 4.95 9.57
N GLY A 190 -19.28 6.01 8.84
CA GLY A 190 -19.13 6.08 7.38
C GLY A 190 -17.68 6.09 6.91
N ILE A 191 -16.70 6.41 7.79
CA ILE A 191 -15.28 6.42 7.46
C ILE A 191 -14.57 5.25 8.14
N ARG A 192 -14.01 4.35 7.35
CA ARG A 192 -13.24 3.20 7.85
C ARG A 192 -11.77 3.33 7.52
N VAL A 193 -10.92 2.98 8.46
CA VAL A 193 -9.46 2.99 8.26
C VAL A 193 -8.90 1.64 8.66
N ASN A 194 -8.30 0.94 7.71
CA ASN A 194 -7.70 -0.37 7.91
C ASN A 194 -6.30 -0.41 7.29
N ALA A 195 -5.59 -1.49 7.50
CA ALA A 195 -4.35 -1.76 6.80
C ALA A 195 -4.30 -3.19 6.25
N ILE A 196 -3.45 -3.41 5.26
CA ILE A 196 -2.97 -4.74 4.91
C ILE A 196 -1.51 -4.87 5.32
N ALA A 197 -1.10 -6.08 5.67
CA ALA A 197 0.28 -6.43 5.94
C ALA A 197 0.71 -7.55 4.98
N PRO A 198 1.26 -7.19 3.81
CA PRO A 198 1.79 -8.17 2.87
C PRO A 198 2.98 -8.92 3.46
N GLY A 199 3.06 -10.22 3.17
CA GLY A 199 4.26 -11.01 3.32
C GLY A 199 5.30 -10.67 2.25
N PHE A 200 5.95 -11.67 1.71
CA PHE A 200 6.98 -11.47 0.69
C PHE A 200 6.42 -11.64 -0.72
N PHE A 201 6.43 -10.55 -1.47
CA PHE A 201 6.09 -10.45 -2.88
C PHE A 201 7.29 -9.95 -3.64
N LEU A 202 7.61 -10.53 -4.80
CA LEU A 202 8.71 -10.04 -5.62
C LEU A 202 8.34 -8.69 -6.24
N THR A 203 9.16 -7.69 -5.97
CA THR A 203 9.04 -6.33 -6.49
C THR A 203 10.40 -5.86 -7.03
N ASN A 204 10.42 -4.75 -7.77
CA ASN A 204 11.66 -4.16 -8.23
C ASN A 204 12.61 -3.75 -7.08
N GLN A 205 12.07 -3.53 -5.88
CA GLN A 205 12.87 -3.11 -4.71
C GLN A 205 13.61 -4.28 -4.03
N ASN A 206 13.10 -5.49 -4.13
CA ASN A 206 13.65 -6.64 -3.41
C ASN A 206 14.12 -7.78 -4.32
N ARG A 207 13.91 -7.66 -5.64
CA ARG A 207 14.28 -8.71 -6.60
C ARG A 207 15.74 -9.09 -6.47
N ASP A 208 16.66 -8.14 -6.59
CA ASP A 208 18.10 -8.38 -6.53
C ASP A 208 18.57 -8.90 -5.15
N LEU A 209 17.78 -8.67 -4.10
CA LEU A 209 18.06 -9.19 -2.77
C LEU A 209 17.59 -10.64 -2.61
N LEU A 210 16.52 -11.02 -3.30
CA LEU A 210 15.83 -12.29 -3.11
C LEU A 210 16.05 -13.30 -4.25
N THR A 211 16.45 -12.83 -5.44
CA THR A 211 16.69 -13.69 -6.62
C THR A 211 18.05 -13.41 -7.25
N ASN A 212 18.67 -14.45 -7.78
CA ASN A 212 19.86 -14.39 -8.61
C ASN A 212 19.50 -14.00 -10.05
N PRO A 213 20.48 -13.63 -10.91
CA PRO A 213 20.23 -13.31 -12.32
C PRO A 213 19.59 -14.44 -13.13
N ASP A 214 19.81 -15.69 -12.75
CA ASP A 214 19.22 -16.89 -13.37
C ASP A 214 17.76 -17.16 -12.91
N GLY A 215 17.22 -16.31 -12.02
CA GLY A 215 15.88 -16.46 -11.44
C GLY A 215 15.80 -17.37 -10.23
N SER A 216 16.86 -18.06 -9.85
CA SER A 216 16.91 -18.85 -8.60
C SER A 216 16.89 -17.93 -7.38
N TYR A 217 16.49 -18.46 -6.22
CA TYR A 217 16.47 -17.68 -4.98
C TYR A 217 17.87 -17.56 -4.38
N THR A 218 18.21 -16.36 -3.90
CA THR A 218 19.37 -16.15 -3.03
C THR A 218 19.21 -16.94 -1.72
N GLU A 219 20.25 -17.02 -0.90
CA GLU A 219 20.15 -17.62 0.45
C GLU A 219 19.03 -16.97 1.26
N ARG A 220 18.97 -15.62 1.27
CA ARG A 220 17.88 -14.87 1.92
C ARG A 220 16.51 -15.20 1.34
N GLY A 221 16.41 -15.33 0.04
CA GLY A 221 15.15 -15.75 -0.62
C GLY A 221 14.71 -17.14 -0.15
N ARG A 222 15.63 -18.08 -0.07
CA ARG A 222 15.36 -19.43 0.45
C ARG A 222 14.96 -19.43 1.92
N ASP A 223 15.59 -18.59 2.76
CA ASP A 223 15.23 -18.47 4.17
C ASP A 223 13.80 -17.96 4.35
N ILE A 224 13.41 -16.96 3.56
CA ILE A 224 12.05 -16.44 3.57
C ILE A 224 11.04 -17.53 3.16
N ILE A 225 11.34 -18.29 2.10
CA ILE A 225 10.46 -19.36 1.63
C ILE A 225 10.32 -20.45 2.69
N ARG A 226 11.41 -20.87 3.33
CA ARG A 226 11.37 -21.83 4.44
C ARG A 226 10.53 -21.37 5.63
N GLN A 227 10.43 -20.04 5.85
CA GLN A 227 9.60 -19.45 6.90
C GLN A 227 8.16 -19.17 6.45
N THR A 228 7.83 -19.39 5.19
CA THR A 228 6.48 -19.19 4.63
C THR A 228 5.82 -20.55 4.49
N LEU A 229 4.66 -20.77 5.15
CA LEU A 229 3.97 -22.09 5.12
C LEU A 229 3.60 -22.54 3.70
N PHE A 230 3.32 -21.59 2.80
CA PHE A 230 3.02 -21.89 1.39
C PHE A 230 4.27 -22.14 0.54
N GLU A 231 5.46 -22.08 1.11
CA GLU A 231 6.77 -22.38 0.48
C GLU A 231 7.01 -21.62 -0.83
N ARG A 232 6.46 -20.43 -0.98
CA ARG A 232 6.64 -19.56 -2.15
C ARG A 232 6.46 -18.08 -1.81
N MET A 233 6.91 -17.22 -2.71
CA MET A 233 6.55 -15.80 -2.69
C MET A 233 5.09 -15.61 -3.14
N GLY A 234 4.45 -14.58 -2.62
CA GLY A 234 3.12 -14.17 -3.03
C GLY A 234 3.11 -13.57 -4.44
N LYS A 235 1.99 -13.73 -5.14
CA LYS A 235 1.72 -13.04 -6.41
C LYS A 235 0.96 -11.74 -6.11
N PRO A 236 1.27 -10.61 -6.76
CA PRO A 236 0.62 -9.31 -6.49
C PRO A 236 -0.91 -9.37 -6.50
N GLU A 237 -1.50 -10.22 -7.35
CA GLU A 237 -2.94 -10.41 -7.49
C GLU A 237 -3.58 -11.01 -6.22
N GLU A 238 -2.81 -11.72 -5.39
CA GLU A 238 -3.30 -12.34 -4.15
C GLU A 238 -3.60 -11.32 -3.05
N LEU A 239 -3.21 -10.06 -3.23
CA LEU A 239 -3.62 -8.94 -2.36
C LEU A 239 -5.01 -8.39 -2.72
N CYS A 240 -5.43 -8.56 -3.98
CA CYS A 240 -6.57 -7.85 -4.55
C CYS A 240 -7.89 -8.17 -3.85
N GLY A 241 -8.13 -9.44 -3.52
CA GLY A 241 -9.36 -9.87 -2.84
C GLY A 241 -9.53 -9.24 -1.46
N THR A 242 -8.46 -9.21 -0.66
CA THR A 242 -8.48 -8.56 0.65
C THR A 242 -8.69 -7.04 0.54
N ILE A 243 -8.07 -6.40 -0.44
CA ILE A 243 -8.25 -4.96 -0.68
C ILE A 243 -9.69 -4.69 -1.12
N GLN A 244 -10.24 -5.44 -2.07
CA GLN A 244 -11.64 -5.31 -2.49
C GLN A 244 -12.61 -5.52 -1.33
N TYR A 245 -12.38 -6.50 -0.46
CA TYR A 245 -13.14 -6.69 0.76
C TYR A 245 -13.10 -5.44 1.65
N LEU A 246 -11.90 -4.94 1.98
CA LEU A 246 -11.73 -3.81 2.89
C LEU A 246 -12.29 -2.49 2.36
N MET A 247 -12.42 -2.31 1.05
CA MET A 247 -13.01 -1.11 0.47
C MET A 247 -14.52 -1.22 0.24
N SER A 248 -15.07 -2.44 0.14
CA SER A 248 -16.48 -2.69 -0.14
C SER A 248 -17.36 -2.68 1.12
N ASP A 249 -18.68 -2.73 0.92
CA ASP A 249 -19.67 -2.81 2.01
C ASP A 249 -19.64 -4.17 2.75
N ALA A 250 -18.97 -5.20 2.19
CA ALA A 250 -18.73 -6.46 2.89
C ALA A 250 -17.89 -6.28 4.18
N SER A 251 -17.16 -5.19 4.31
CA SER A 251 -16.38 -4.85 5.50
C SER A 251 -16.95 -3.65 6.28
N ALA A 252 -18.26 -3.38 6.17
CA ALA A 252 -18.90 -2.22 6.81
C ALA A 252 -18.66 -2.15 8.33
N PHE A 253 -18.50 -3.29 9.01
CA PHE A 253 -18.21 -3.36 10.45
C PHE A 253 -16.73 -3.65 10.76
N VAL A 254 -15.82 -3.34 9.82
CA VAL A 254 -14.37 -3.58 9.97
C VAL A 254 -13.62 -2.25 9.86
N THR A 255 -13.05 -1.79 10.99
CA THR A 255 -12.18 -0.62 11.06
C THR A 255 -11.11 -0.84 12.11
N GLY A 256 -9.92 -0.25 11.93
CA GLY A 256 -8.76 -0.37 12.83
C GLY A 256 -7.99 -1.68 12.73
N THR A 257 -8.34 -2.57 11.80
CA THR A 257 -7.65 -3.85 11.62
C THR A 257 -6.42 -3.75 10.73
N VAL A 258 -5.51 -4.71 10.91
CA VAL A 258 -4.41 -4.98 9.97
C VAL A 258 -4.60 -6.40 9.43
N ALA A 259 -5.06 -6.52 8.20
CA ALA A 259 -5.28 -7.80 7.53
C ALA A 259 -3.94 -8.35 6.99
N VAL A 260 -3.55 -9.51 7.48
CA VAL A 260 -2.32 -10.20 7.08
C VAL A 260 -2.57 -11.00 5.79
N VAL A 261 -1.67 -10.84 4.79
CA VAL A 261 -1.70 -11.58 3.51
C VAL A 261 -0.27 -12.03 3.20
N ASP A 262 0.14 -13.18 3.75
CA ASP A 262 1.56 -13.53 3.86
C ASP A 262 1.90 -15.02 3.62
N GLY A 263 0.93 -15.84 3.22
CA GLY A 263 1.15 -17.27 3.03
C GLY A 263 1.53 -18.02 4.31
N GLY A 264 1.18 -17.46 5.49
CA GLY A 264 1.46 -18.04 6.79
C GLY A 264 2.81 -17.71 7.40
N PHE A 265 3.56 -16.76 6.81
CA PHE A 265 4.88 -16.34 7.33
C PHE A 265 4.81 -15.88 8.79
N ASN A 266 3.77 -15.13 9.17
CA ASN A 266 3.66 -14.56 10.52
C ASN A 266 3.34 -15.59 11.60
N CYS A 267 2.62 -16.66 11.27
CA CYS A 267 2.19 -17.66 12.24
C CYS A 267 3.14 -18.86 12.37
N PHE A 268 4.17 -18.95 11.52
CA PHE A 268 5.13 -20.03 11.56
C PHE A 268 6.29 -19.72 12.50
N ALA A 269 6.56 -20.59 13.46
CA ALA A 269 7.47 -20.33 14.57
C ALA A 269 8.46 -21.46 14.90
N ILE A 270 8.63 -22.48 14.05
CA ILE A 270 9.57 -23.59 14.31
C ILE A 270 10.70 -23.55 13.31
#